data_a75e9e0c6db85283f8c300e7fd2fce29
#
_entry.id   a75e9e0c6db85283f8c300e7fd2fce29
#
_cell.length_a   1.000
_cell.length_b   1.000
_cell.length_c   1.000
_cell.angle_alpha   90.00
_cell.angle_beta   90.00
_cell.angle_gamma   90.00
#
_symmetry.space_group_name_H-M   'P 1'
#
loop_
_entity.id
_entity.type
_entity.pdbx_description
1 polymer ?
#
loop_
_entity_poly.entity_id
_entity_poly.type
_entity_poly.pdbx_seq_one_letter_code
_entity_poly.pdbx_strand_id
1 'polypeptide(L)'
;GANEKASENLTVVPLTVTIAGKDFLDNEDLNMEEFLTSMEENTEEGRTSCPSIDEWLKALEGSKRAVMLTITSGLSGSFSSAYQAKQIYEKDNPGSKVIVVDSRTAGPEISVIQREIKRLVEDKSVRFVDIEQKISEYKTHTHLLVILQSLHNLALNGRVNIAVAKMAKVLNIDVVGTASEEGKLE
;
A
#
# COMPACT_ATOMS: atom_id res chain seq x y z
N GLY A 1 6.53 0.25 -3.95
CA GLY A 1 6.23 -0.54 -2.75
C GLY A 1 7.39 -0.56 -1.77
N ALA A 2 7.15 -1.10 -0.60
CA ALA A 2 8.23 -1.40 0.32
C ALA A 2 9.04 -2.55 -0.29
N ASN A 3 10.35 -2.39 -0.48
CA ASN A 3 11.26 -3.44 -0.95
C ASN A 3 11.47 -4.53 0.12
N GLU A 4 10.38 -4.98 0.73
CA GLU A 4 10.39 -6.06 1.71
C GLU A 4 10.24 -7.39 0.99
N LYS A 5 11.25 -8.26 1.15
CA LYS A 5 11.19 -9.61 0.61
C LYS A 5 10.23 -10.46 1.41
N ALA A 6 9.48 -11.31 0.73
CA ALA A 6 8.68 -12.35 1.38
C ALA A 6 9.57 -13.21 2.29
N SER A 7 9.04 -13.62 3.43
CA SER A 7 9.68 -14.50 4.39
C SER A 7 8.66 -15.50 4.94
N GLU A 8 9.08 -16.47 5.75
CA GLU A 8 8.20 -17.51 6.29
C GLU A 8 6.91 -16.97 6.95
N ASN A 9 6.96 -15.74 7.49
CA ASN A 9 5.83 -15.08 8.18
C ASN A 9 5.37 -13.78 7.50
N LEU A 10 5.84 -13.48 6.30
CA LEU A 10 5.50 -12.27 5.56
C LEU A 10 5.23 -12.62 4.09
N THR A 11 4.02 -12.37 3.64
CA THR A 11 3.61 -12.49 2.24
C THR A 11 3.36 -11.10 1.67
N VAL A 12 3.96 -10.81 0.52
CA VAL A 12 3.70 -9.58 -0.23
C VAL A 12 2.66 -9.86 -1.30
N VAL A 13 1.58 -9.09 -1.29
CA VAL A 13 0.54 -9.14 -2.34
C VAL A 13 0.72 -7.91 -3.21
N PRO A 14 1.29 -8.05 -4.42
CA PRO A 14 1.72 -6.92 -5.22
C PRO A 14 0.55 -6.19 -5.86
N LEU A 15 0.69 -4.88 -6.05
CA LEU A 15 -0.14 -4.13 -6.99
C LEU A 15 0.42 -4.30 -8.42
N THR A 16 -0.42 -4.01 -9.40
CA THR A 16 -0.02 -4.02 -10.82
C THR A 16 0.05 -2.58 -11.33
N VAL A 17 1.12 -2.25 -12.05
CA VAL A 17 1.24 -1.01 -12.82
C VAL A 17 1.14 -1.35 -14.29
N THR A 18 0.18 -0.75 -14.99
CA THR A 18 0.00 -0.93 -16.44
C THR A 18 0.49 0.32 -17.17
N ILE A 19 1.44 0.16 -18.09
CA ILE A 19 2.02 1.23 -18.91
C ILE A 19 1.91 0.78 -20.37
N ALA A 20 1.26 1.55 -21.21
CA ALA A 20 1.05 1.25 -22.65
C ALA A 20 0.55 -0.19 -22.90
N GLY A 21 -0.34 -0.68 -22.04
CA GLY A 21 -0.92 -2.03 -22.13
C GLY A 21 -0.02 -3.17 -21.64
N LYS A 22 1.16 -2.86 -21.08
CA LYS A 22 2.04 -3.84 -20.44
C LYS A 22 1.91 -3.76 -18.91
N ASP A 23 1.74 -4.92 -18.28
CA ASP A 23 1.62 -5.05 -16.84
C ASP A 23 2.96 -5.30 -16.17
N PHE A 24 3.20 -4.58 -15.09
CA PHE A 24 4.35 -4.70 -14.19
C PHE A 24 3.84 -4.98 -12.78
N LEU A 25 4.22 -6.11 -12.21
CA LEU A 25 3.93 -6.44 -10.82
C LEU A 25 4.95 -5.76 -9.89
N ASP A 26 4.49 -5.03 -8.89
CA ASP A 26 5.35 -4.39 -7.88
C ASP A 26 5.81 -5.42 -6.83
N ASN A 27 6.67 -6.33 -7.27
CA ASN A 27 7.26 -7.39 -6.45
C ASN A 27 8.79 -7.44 -6.62
N GLU A 28 9.45 -8.44 -6.00
CA GLU A 28 10.91 -8.60 -6.05
C GLU A 28 11.45 -8.96 -7.44
N ASP A 29 10.61 -9.49 -8.33
CA ASP A 29 10.98 -9.88 -9.69
C ASP A 29 10.84 -8.74 -10.70
N LEU A 30 10.41 -7.55 -10.25
CA LEU A 30 10.21 -6.40 -11.11
C LEU A 30 11.54 -5.98 -11.75
N ASN A 31 11.60 -6.05 -13.09
CA ASN A 31 12.70 -5.46 -13.85
C ASN A 31 12.59 -3.92 -13.82
N MET A 32 13.32 -3.31 -12.88
CA MET A 32 13.26 -1.88 -12.64
C MET A 32 13.75 -1.05 -13.84
N GLU A 33 14.76 -1.54 -14.58
CA GLU A 33 15.27 -0.85 -15.77
C GLU A 33 14.20 -0.80 -16.88
N GLU A 34 13.57 -1.93 -17.16
CA GLU A 34 12.49 -2.02 -18.14
C GLU A 34 11.27 -1.19 -17.73
N PHE A 35 10.93 -1.20 -16.44
CA PHE A 35 9.84 -0.40 -15.90
C PHE A 35 10.09 1.09 -16.07
N LEU A 36 11.28 1.58 -15.70
CA LEU A 36 11.64 3.00 -15.83
C LEU A 36 11.69 3.43 -17.29
N THR A 37 12.31 2.62 -18.16
CA THR A 37 12.33 2.87 -19.62
C THR A 37 10.90 2.97 -20.17
N SER A 38 10.03 2.05 -19.79
CA SER A 38 8.61 2.09 -20.22
C SER A 38 7.90 3.35 -19.73
N MET A 39 8.20 3.85 -18.52
CA MET A 39 7.64 5.10 -18.03
C MET A 39 8.17 6.33 -18.77
N GLU A 40 9.45 6.34 -19.15
CA GLU A 40 10.08 7.47 -19.85
C GLU A 40 9.64 7.56 -21.33
N GLU A 41 9.52 6.41 -21.99
CA GLU A 41 9.16 6.34 -23.42
C GLU A 41 7.66 6.56 -23.67
N ASN A 42 6.81 6.35 -22.66
CA ASN A 42 5.37 6.48 -22.81
C ASN A 42 4.87 7.78 -22.21
N THR A 43 4.20 8.57 -23.07
CA THR A 43 3.49 9.79 -22.67
C THR A 43 2.06 9.50 -22.21
N GLU A 44 1.59 8.26 -22.36
CA GLU A 44 0.27 7.82 -21.94
C GLU A 44 0.20 7.64 -20.44
N GLU A 45 -1.01 7.72 -19.92
CA GLU A 45 -1.31 7.57 -18.51
C GLU A 45 -0.97 6.15 -18.02
N GLY A 46 0.02 6.03 -17.14
CA GLY A 46 0.23 4.81 -16.38
C GLY A 46 -0.91 4.60 -15.38
N ARG A 47 -1.46 3.39 -15.33
CA ARG A 47 -2.55 3.02 -14.40
C ARG A 47 -2.05 2.04 -13.37
N THR A 48 -2.67 2.07 -12.20
CA THR A 48 -2.39 1.09 -11.14
C THR A 48 -3.66 0.34 -10.75
N SER A 49 -3.53 -0.96 -10.55
CA SER A 49 -4.58 -1.82 -10.01
C SER A 49 -4.15 -2.35 -8.64
N CYS A 50 -5.05 -2.23 -7.66
CA CYS A 50 -4.82 -2.85 -6.35
C CYS A 50 -4.97 -4.37 -6.46
N PRO A 51 -4.41 -5.14 -5.50
CA PRO A 51 -4.62 -6.57 -5.44
C PRO A 51 -6.10 -6.93 -5.41
N SER A 52 -6.46 -7.98 -6.13
CA SER A 52 -7.81 -8.54 -6.16
C SER A 52 -8.15 -9.24 -4.84
N ILE A 53 -9.44 -9.50 -4.63
CA ILE A 53 -9.91 -10.30 -3.49
C ILE A 53 -9.28 -11.69 -3.51
N ASP A 54 -9.17 -12.32 -4.68
CA ASP A 54 -8.63 -13.67 -4.83
C ASP A 54 -7.14 -13.73 -4.48
N GLU A 55 -6.34 -12.71 -4.83
CA GLU A 55 -4.93 -12.63 -4.44
C GLU A 55 -4.77 -12.51 -2.92
N TRP A 56 -5.62 -11.73 -2.26
CA TRP A 56 -5.66 -11.66 -0.81
C TRP A 56 -6.10 -12.98 -0.18
N LEU A 57 -7.11 -13.66 -0.71
CA LEU A 57 -7.56 -14.97 -0.22
C LEU A 57 -6.44 -16.01 -0.33
N LYS A 58 -5.72 -16.03 -1.46
CA LYS A 58 -4.56 -16.91 -1.66
C LYS A 58 -3.46 -16.64 -0.64
N ALA A 59 -3.20 -15.37 -0.33
CA ALA A 59 -2.20 -15.00 0.69
C ALA A 59 -2.63 -15.42 2.12
N LEU A 60 -3.92 -15.58 2.37
CA LEU A 60 -4.46 -16.01 3.66
C LEU A 60 -4.52 -17.53 3.84
N GLU A 61 -4.32 -18.34 2.78
CA GLU A 61 -4.46 -19.78 2.82
C GLU A 61 -3.72 -20.42 4.00
N GLY A 62 -4.41 -21.27 4.76
CA GLY A 62 -3.86 -21.97 5.93
C GLY A 62 -3.68 -21.12 7.18
N SER A 63 -3.93 -19.83 7.13
CA SER A 63 -3.71 -18.92 8.26
C SER A 63 -4.82 -18.99 9.30
N LYS A 64 -4.47 -19.31 10.56
CA LYS A 64 -5.39 -19.17 11.70
C LYS A 64 -5.49 -17.74 12.20
N ARG A 65 -4.41 -16.97 12.06
CA ARG A 65 -4.33 -15.55 12.43
C ARG A 65 -3.47 -14.83 11.41
N ALA A 66 -3.96 -13.71 10.89
CA ALA A 66 -3.22 -12.89 9.94
C ALA A 66 -3.46 -11.40 10.19
N VAL A 67 -2.45 -10.59 9.96
CA VAL A 67 -2.56 -9.12 9.90
C VAL A 67 -2.24 -8.69 8.48
N MET A 68 -3.20 -8.11 7.79
CA MET A 68 -3.05 -7.54 6.46
C MET A 68 -2.81 -6.04 6.60
N LEU A 69 -1.67 -5.58 6.11
CA LEU A 69 -1.34 -4.14 6.06
C LEU A 69 -1.47 -3.66 4.62
N THR A 70 -2.21 -2.61 4.40
CA THR A 70 -2.42 -2.05 3.05
C THR A 70 -1.86 -0.63 2.96
N ILE A 71 -1.51 -0.21 1.75
CA ILE A 71 -1.37 1.21 1.41
C ILE A 71 -2.68 1.93 1.75
N THR A 72 -2.59 3.23 1.99
CA THR A 72 -3.74 4.06 2.36
C THR A 72 -4.96 3.88 1.46
N SER A 73 -6.13 3.78 2.09
CA SER A 73 -7.42 3.77 1.39
C SER A 73 -7.72 5.10 0.67
N GLY A 74 -7.05 6.19 1.05
CA GLY A 74 -7.16 7.49 0.39
C GLY A 74 -6.57 7.54 -1.03
N LEU A 75 -5.69 6.58 -1.39
CA LEU A 75 -5.03 6.51 -2.69
C LEU A 75 -5.33 5.23 -3.47
N SER A 76 -5.77 4.16 -2.81
CA SER A 76 -5.88 2.82 -3.39
C SER A 76 -7.09 2.04 -2.89
N GLY A 77 -7.63 1.17 -3.75
CA GLY A 77 -8.66 0.18 -3.38
C GLY A 77 -8.15 -1.01 -2.55
N SER A 78 -6.84 -1.10 -2.26
CA SER A 78 -6.23 -2.25 -1.57
C SER A 78 -6.88 -2.56 -0.23
N PHE A 79 -7.20 -1.54 0.58
CA PHE A 79 -7.89 -1.74 1.85
C PHE A 79 -9.28 -2.37 1.65
N SER A 80 -10.04 -1.87 0.69
CA SER A 80 -11.40 -2.38 0.41
C SER A 80 -11.37 -3.84 -0.06
N SER A 81 -10.46 -4.19 -0.98
CA SER A 81 -10.32 -5.58 -1.46
C SER A 81 -9.84 -6.52 -0.37
N ALA A 82 -8.85 -6.10 0.46
CA ALA A 82 -8.37 -6.85 1.60
C ALA A 82 -9.47 -7.07 2.66
N TYR A 83 -10.29 -6.06 2.93
CA TYR A 83 -11.38 -6.17 3.89
C TYR A 83 -12.48 -7.15 3.42
N GLN A 84 -12.80 -7.14 2.13
CA GLN A 84 -13.73 -8.12 1.55
C GLN A 84 -13.16 -9.54 1.61
N ALA A 85 -11.87 -9.72 1.28
CA ALA A 85 -11.20 -11.01 1.41
C ALA A 85 -11.22 -11.53 2.86
N LYS A 86 -10.97 -10.65 3.85
CA LYS A 86 -11.13 -11.01 5.28
C LYS A 86 -12.51 -11.58 5.56
N GLN A 87 -13.58 -10.90 5.13
CA GLN A 87 -14.96 -11.33 5.41
C GLN A 87 -15.25 -12.70 4.81
N ILE A 88 -14.82 -12.94 3.58
CA ILE A 88 -14.96 -14.24 2.91
C ILE A 88 -14.15 -15.30 3.65
N TYR A 89 -12.88 -15.02 3.94
CA TYR A 89 -11.97 -15.97 4.56
C TYR A 89 -12.44 -16.41 5.95
N GLU A 90 -12.84 -15.47 6.81
CA GLU A 90 -13.33 -15.78 8.18
C GLU A 90 -14.65 -16.55 8.15
N LYS A 91 -15.51 -16.32 7.15
CA LYS A 91 -16.75 -17.09 6.94
C LYS A 91 -16.47 -18.53 6.53
N ASP A 92 -15.52 -18.73 5.60
CA ASP A 92 -15.23 -20.05 5.03
C ASP A 92 -14.26 -20.85 5.92
N ASN A 93 -13.56 -20.19 6.85
CA ASN A 93 -12.62 -20.80 7.80
C ASN A 93 -13.00 -20.46 9.25
N PRO A 94 -14.04 -21.11 9.83
CA PRO A 94 -14.50 -20.82 11.19
C PRO A 94 -13.36 -20.95 12.22
N GLY A 95 -13.20 -19.93 13.05
CA GLY A 95 -12.14 -19.87 14.05
C GLY A 95 -10.85 -19.16 13.60
N SER A 96 -10.72 -18.83 12.31
CA SER A 96 -9.68 -17.91 11.85
C SER A 96 -9.97 -16.47 12.30
N LYS A 97 -8.95 -15.66 12.40
CA LYS A 97 -9.02 -14.23 12.75
C LYS A 97 -8.08 -13.43 11.89
N VAL A 98 -8.61 -12.46 11.18
CA VAL A 98 -7.86 -11.56 10.31
C VAL A 98 -8.06 -10.11 10.76
N ILE A 99 -6.96 -9.38 10.92
CA ILE A 99 -6.96 -7.93 11.13
C ILE A 99 -6.56 -7.27 9.81
N VAL A 100 -7.28 -6.24 9.37
CA VAL A 100 -6.91 -5.44 8.20
C VAL A 100 -6.59 -4.04 8.66
N VAL A 101 -5.36 -3.61 8.44
CA VAL A 101 -4.84 -2.31 8.82
C VAL A 101 -4.75 -1.41 7.59
N ASP A 102 -5.55 -0.35 7.57
CA ASP A 102 -5.32 0.77 6.66
C ASP A 102 -4.11 1.56 7.19
N SER A 103 -3.00 1.56 6.45
CA SER A 103 -1.82 2.31 6.91
C SER A 103 -2.07 3.82 7.00
N ARG A 104 -3.00 4.35 6.18
CA ARG A 104 -3.22 5.79 5.94
C ARG A 104 -1.97 6.50 5.44
N THR A 105 -1.04 5.75 4.86
CA THR A 105 0.22 6.24 4.34
C THR A 105 0.66 5.44 3.11
N ALA A 106 1.87 5.73 2.60
CA ALA A 106 2.49 5.04 1.49
C ALA A 106 4.02 4.95 1.70
N GLY A 107 4.71 4.24 0.81
CA GLY A 107 6.16 4.22 0.75
C GLY A 107 6.84 3.76 2.05
N PRO A 108 7.92 4.46 2.49
CA PRO A 108 8.77 3.99 3.59
C PRO A 108 8.06 3.83 4.93
N GLU A 109 7.02 4.62 5.20
CA GLU A 109 6.29 4.55 6.46
C GLU A 109 5.54 3.21 6.61
N ILE A 110 5.11 2.58 5.49
CA ILE A 110 4.53 1.23 5.52
C ILE A 110 5.51 0.23 6.13
N SER A 111 6.82 0.31 5.77
CA SER A 111 7.84 -0.58 6.34
C SER A 111 8.06 -0.35 7.84
N VAL A 112 7.86 0.87 8.32
CA VAL A 112 7.94 1.18 9.76
C VAL A 112 6.76 0.54 10.48
N ILE A 113 5.54 0.70 9.97
CA ILE A 113 4.33 0.09 10.54
C ILE A 113 4.40 -1.44 10.47
N GLN A 114 4.88 -2.01 9.37
CA GLN A 114 5.06 -3.45 9.21
C GLN A 114 5.99 -4.04 10.25
N ARG A 115 7.12 -3.39 10.54
CA ARG A 115 8.05 -3.81 11.60
C ARG A 115 7.40 -3.80 12.98
N GLU A 116 6.58 -2.81 13.27
CA GLU A 116 5.83 -2.77 14.53
C GLU A 116 4.77 -3.88 14.60
N ILE A 117 4.04 -4.16 13.50
CA ILE A 117 3.12 -5.30 13.43
C ILE A 117 3.86 -6.60 13.74
N LYS A 118 5.02 -6.83 13.10
CA LYS A 118 5.85 -8.00 13.35
C LYS A 118 6.22 -8.13 14.82
N ARG A 119 6.72 -7.06 15.42
CA ARG A 119 7.06 -7.02 16.85
C ARG A 119 5.88 -7.40 17.75
N LEU A 120 4.70 -6.85 17.47
CA LEU A 120 3.47 -7.14 18.23
C LEU A 120 2.97 -8.57 18.05
N VAL A 121 3.10 -9.13 16.86
CA VAL A 121 2.71 -10.53 16.57
C VAL A 121 3.64 -11.53 17.27
N GLU A 122 4.93 -11.21 17.36
CA GLU A 122 5.95 -12.05 18.02
C GLU A 122 5.91 -11.95 19.54
N ASP A 123 5.38 -10.86 20.09
CA ASP A 123 5.26 -10.64 21.54
C ASP A 123 4.10 -11.46 22.14
N LYS A 124 4.47 -12.54 22.85
CA LYS A 124 3.50 -13.44 23.49
C LYS A 124 2.63 -12.79 24.57
N SER A 125 3.04 -11.62 25.09
CA SER A 125 2.25 -10.86 26.07
C SER A 125 1.11 -10.06 25.44
N VAL A 126 1.16 -9.84 24.11
CA VAL A 126 0.15 -9.10 23.35
C VAL A 126 -0.92 -10.05 22.84
N ARG A 127 -2.18 -9.76 23.18
CA ARG A 127 -3.30 -10.52 22.60
C ARG A 127 -3.52 -10.09 21.15
N PHE A 128 -3.76 -11.05 20.28
CA PHE A 128 -3.97 -10.78 18.86
C PHE A 128 -5.05 -9.70 18.59
N VAL A 129 -6.12 -9.71 19.36
CA VAL A 129 -7.22 -8.73 19.23
C VAL A 129 -6.84 -7.30 19.57
N ASP A 130 -5.75 -7.08 20.32
CA ASP A 130 -5.29 -5.76 20.74
C ASP A 130 -4.31 -5.15 19.71
N ILE A 131 -3.86 -5.92 18.71
CA ILE A 131 -2.88 -5.46 17.70
C ILE A 131 -3.40 -4.26 16.92
N GLU A 132 -4.66 -4.30 16.47
CA GLU A 132 -5.26 -3.22 15.69
C GLU A 132 -5.22 -1.88 16.43
N GLN A 133 -5.62 -1.89 17.71
CA GLN A 133 -5.56 -0.70 18.56
C GLN A 133 -4.13 -0.20 18.74
N LYS A 134 -3.19 -1.11 19.06
CA LYS A 134 -1.77 -0.75 19.27
C LYS A 134 -1.13 -0.17 18.01
N ILE A 135 -1.48 -0.68 16.84
CA ILE A 135 -1.02 -0.11 15.57
C ILE A 135 -1.67 1.25 15.31
N SER A 136 -2.94 1.42 15.63
CA SER A 136 -3.60 2.72 15.53
C SER A 136 -2.92 3.77 16.41
N GLU A 137 -2.56 3.43 17.63
CA GLU A 137 -1.79 4.29 18.54
C GLU A 137 -0.37 4.56 17.99
N TYR A 138 0.33 3.53 17.52
CA TYR A 138 1.68 3.68 16.96
C TYR A 138 1.71 4.65 15.76
N LYS A 139 0.73 4.59 14.87
CA LYS A 139 0.61 5.44 13.70
C LYS A 139 0.49 6.94 14.03
N THR A 140 0.04 7.31 15.23
CA THR A 140 -0.01 8.72 15.63
C THR A 140 1.39 9.32 15.89
N HIS A 141 2.42 8.47 15.95
CA HIS A 141 3.81 8.87 16.17
C HIS A 141 4.69 8.72 14.93
N THR A 142 4.10 8.36 13.80
CA THR A 142 4.81 8.24 12.51
C THR A 142 4.27 9.25 11.53
N HIS A 143 5.13 9.76 10.64
CA HIS A 143 4.76 10.76 9.66
C HIS A 143 5.46 10.48 8.34
N LEU A 144 4.70 10.52 7.24
CA LEU A 144 5.24 10.49 5.90
C LEU A 144 5.65 11.89 5.46
N LEU A 145 6.87 12.01 4.96
CA LEU A 145 7.32 13.18 4.22
C LEU A 145 7.78 12.72 2.83
N VAL A 146 7.24 13.31 1.79
CA VAL A 146 7.60 13.02 0.40
C VAL A 146 8.03 14.27 -0.33
N ILE A 147 9.02 14.12 -1.21
CA ILE A 147 9.43 15.17 -2.16
C ILE A 147 9.07 14.65 -3.55
N LEU A 148 8.17 15.35 -4.22
CA LEU A 148 7.62 14.97 -5.52
C LEU A 148 8.14 15.94 -6.59
N GLN A 149 9.00 15.44 -7.47
CA GLN A 149 9.53 16.19 -8.61
C GLN A 149 8.48 16.37 -9.72
N SER A 150 7.48 15.50 -9.75
CA SER A 150 6.36 15.58 -10.68
C SER A 150 5.07 15.08 -10.04
N LEU A 151 4.00 15.86 -10.22
CA LEU A 151 2.64 15.50 -9.81
C LEU A 151 1.81 14.97 -10.99
N HIS A 152 2.40 14.84 -12.18
CA HIS A 152 1.66 14.60 -13.43
C HIS A 152 0.81 13.31 -13.34
N ASN A 153 1.44 12.18 -13.07
CA ASN A 153 0.75 10.89 -12.98
C ASN A 153 -0.26 10.83 -11.82
N LEU A 154 0.05 11.45 -10.70
CA LEU A 154 -0.88 11.53 -9.55
C LEU A 154 -2.14 12.33 -9.91
N ALA A 155 -1.97 13.43 -10.67
CA ALA A 155 -3.09 14.27 -11.10
C ALA A 155 -3.93 13.58 -12.19
N LEU A 156 -3.30 12.93 -13.17
CA LEU A 156 -4.02 12.17 -14.21
C LEU A 156 -4.89 11.07 -13.59
N ASN A 157 -4.37 10.41 -12.57
CA ASN A 157 -5.08 9.36 -11.84
C ASN A 157 -6.02 9.89 -10.74
N GLY A 158 -6.21 11.20 -10.60
CA GLY A 158 -7.14 11.82 -9.65
C GLY A 158 -6.70 11.74 -8.16
N ARG A 159 -5.42 11.50 -7.87
CA ARG A 159 -4.86 11.43 -6.51
C ARG A 159 -4.38 12.78 -5.99
N VAL A 160 -4.18 13.75 -6.87
CA VAL A 160 -3.81 15.14 -6.56
C VAL A 160 -4.61 16.08 -7.46
N ASN A 161 -4.87 17.29 -6.98
CA ASN A 161 -5.57 18.31 -7.76
C ASN A 161 -4.76 18.69 -9.01
N ILE A 162 -5.41 18.62 -10.19
CA ILE A 162 -4.76 18.88 -11.47
C ILE A 162 -4.26 20.32 -11.60
N ALA A 163 -4.91 21.29 -10.93
CA ALA A 163 -4.46 22.69 -10.95
C ALA A 163 -3.14 22.86 -10.19
N VAL A 164 -2.99 22.17 -9.04
CA VAL A 164 -1.74 22.15 -8.27
C VAL A 164 -0.60 21.53 -9.10
N ALA A 165 -0.87 20.40 -9.76
CA ALA A 165 0.11 19.74 -10.62
C ALA A 165 0.56 20.63 -11.79
N LYS A 166 -0.37 21.34 -12.43
CA LYS A 166 -0.04 22.29 -13.50
C LYS A 166 0.80 23.46 -13.00
N MET A 167 0.47 24.03 -11.84
CA MET A 167 1.23 25.12 -11.23
C MET A 167 2.66 24.68 -10.90
N ALA A 168 2.84 23.54 -10.25
CA ALA A 168 4.16 23.00 -9.90
C ALA A 168 5.03 22.81 -11.17
N LYS A 169 4.44 22.27 -12.24
CA LYS A 169 5.12 22.07 -13.53
C LYS A 169 5.53 23.41 -14.17
N VAL A 170 4.63 24.40 -14.19
CA VAL A 170 4.92 25.72 -14.80
C VAL A 170 6.02 26.45 -14.02
N LEU A 171 6.01 26.35 -12.70
CA LEU A 171 7.00 27.00 -11.83
C LEU A 171 8.29 26.19 -11.72
N ASN A 172 8.34 24.97 -12.25
CA ASN A 172 9.47 24.03 -12.16
C ASN A 172 9.96 23.86 -10.71
N ILE A 173 9.01 23.59 -9.80
CA ILE A 173 9.28 23.40 -8.38
C ILE A 173 8.96 21.98 -7.94
N ASP A 174 9.78 21.47 -7.02
CA ASP A 174 9.47 20.25 -6.28
C ASP A 174 8.39 20.53 -5.24
N VAL A 175 7.52 19.56 -5.02
CA VAL A 175 6.44 19.67 -4.02
C VAL A 175 6.79 18.79 -2.83
N VAL A 176 6.80 19.39 -1.66
CA VAL A 176 6.89 18.65 -0.39
C VAL A 176 5.48 18.37 0.09
N GLY A 177 5.17 17.11 0.31
CA GLY A 177 3.86 16.67 0.77
C GLY A 177 3.95 15.73 1.96
N THR A 178 2.83 15.55 2.60
CA THR A 178 2.63 14.63 3.71
C THR A 178 1.35 13.82 3.51
N ALA A 179 1.13 12.82 4.34
CA ALA A 179 -0.17 12.16 4.42
C ALA A 179 -1.05 12.88 5.43
N SER A 180 -2.29 13.21 5.03
CA SER A 180 -3.31 13.73 5.95
C SER A 180 -3.77 12.64 6.92
N GLU A 181 -4.56 13.01 7.93
CA GLU A 181 -5.20 12.05 8.84
C GLU A 181 -6.10 11.04 8.11
N GLU A 182 -6.62 11.42 6.94
CA GLU A 182 -7.42 10.56 6.06
C GLU A 182 -6.55 9.71 5.10
N GLY A 183 -5.22 9.88 5.13
CA GLY A 183 -4.29 9.18 4.26
C GLY A 183 -4.26 9.68 2.81
N LYS A 184 -4.68 10.91 2.57
CA LYS A 184 -4.53 11.59 1.27
C LYS A 184 -3.20 12.34 1.24
N LEU A 185 -2.69 12.61 0.04
CA LEU A 185 -1.52 13.49 -0.12
C LEU A 185 -1.94 14.95 -0.01
N GLU A 186 -1.25 15.67 0.88
CA GLU A 186 -1.39 17.12 1.11
C GLU A 186 -0.06 17.84 0.96
#